data_adbeebaa13c086769f57cd6f834431c5
#
_entry.id   adbeebaa13c086769f57cd6f834431c5
#
_cell.length_a   1.000
_cell.length_b   1.000
_cell.length_c   1.000
_cell.angle_alpha   90.00
_cell.angle_beta   90.00
_cell.angle_gamma   90.00
#
_symmetry.space_group_name_H-M   'P 1'
#
loop_
_entity.id
_entity.type
_entity.pdbx_description
1 polymer ?
#
loop_
_entity_poly.entity_id
_entity_poly.type
_entity_poly.pdbx_seq_one_letter_code
_entity_poly.pdbx_strand_id
1 'polypeptide(L)'
;MKHLKKIVSLLLTAVMVLAMCIPVMAANGTGTITMSGSDASHVYSIYQILVGDYADGKLSNVKWGSATAKSGDNVTDAELAKFTALSNNTQDTADAVAKYITDDAVATDTINGNGSATVPTGYYVIKDSYINNPDEAQSVSTYLVKVVGKVDVTPKVGVPTSDKKVDDKNDSNSTEDGVNWKDSADYDIGDAVPFRLHGTLPENFDSYKTYKYIFHDQESEGLTFNNDVTVKVGDVEVPKDGNYQVITSSAADGCTFEIKFDDLKALKNADGTPITRAFQVLCKQKKLI
;
A
#
# COMPACT_ATOMS: atom_id res chain seq x y z
N MET A 1 -34.72 21.63 0.26
CA MET A 1 -34.05 21.69 1.57
C MET A 1 -34.11 20.39 2.37
N LYS A 2 -35.21 19.60 2.34
CA LYS A 2 -35.29 18.32 3.09
C LYS A 2 -34.37 17.21 2.56
N HIS A 3 -34.07 17.20 1.27
CA HIS A 3 -33.20 16.17 0.63
C HIS A 3 -31.73 16.39 0.87
N LEU A 4 -31.28 17.63 0.98
CA LEU A 4 -29.87 17.97 1.23
C LEU A 4 -29.37 17.50 2.59
N LYS A 5 -30.24 17.60 3.63
CA LYS A 5 -29.92 17.13 4.98
C LYS A 5 -29.67 15.61 5.05
N LYS A 6 -30.24 14.84 4.11
CA LYS A 6 -30.02 13.39 4.00
C LYS A 6 -28.74 13.04 3.27
N ILE A 7 -28.32 13.88 2.32
CA ILE A 7 -27.12 13.66 1.49
C ILE A 7 -25.86 13.88 2.32
N VAL A 8 -25.82 14.95 3.10
CA VAL A 8 -24.69 15.21 4.02
C VAL A 8 -24.54 14.08 5.05
N SER A 9 -25.64 13.43 5.44
CA SER A 9 -25.62 12.27 6.35
C SER A 9 -25.02 11.01 5.72
N LEU A 10 -25.11 10.84 4.40
CA LEU A 10 -24.65 9.62 3.71
C LEU A 10 -23.13 9.62 3.48
N LEU A 11 -22.54 10.79 3.23
CA LEU A 11 -21.09 10.96 3.09
C LEU A 11 -20.34 10.67 4.39
N LEU A 12 -21.04 10.79 5.51
CA LEU A 12 -20.47 10.62 6.84
C LEU A 12 -20.32 9.14 7.26
N THR A 13 -20.91 8.21 6.52
CA THR A 13 -20.92 6.79 6.90
C THR A 13 -19.88 5.93 6.16
N ALA A 14 -19.22 6.45 5.14
CA ALA A 14 -18.35 5.66 4.28
C ALA A 14 -16.89 5.50 4.77
N VAL A 15 -16.51 6.18 5.85
CA VAL A 15 -15.16 6.05 6.43
C VAL A 15 -15.30 5.63 7.90
N MET A 16 -15.60 4.36 8.14
CA MET A 16 -15.56 3.80 9.49
C MET A 16 -14.14 3.38 9.86
N VAL A 17 -13.39 4.32 10.41
CA VAL A 17 -12.54 3.97 11.54
C VAL A 17 -13.49 3.88 12.73
N LEU A 18 -13.55 2.74 13.42
CA LEU A 18 -14.39 2.55 14.61
C LEU A 18 -14.02 3.60 15.67
N ALA A 19 -14.70 4.75 15.65
CA ALA A 19 -14.65 5.70 16.73
C ALA A 19 -15.92 5.52 17.57
N MET A 20 -15.78 5.02 18.79
CA MET A 20 -16.85 5.06 19.77
C MET A 20 -17.23 6.51 20.02
N CYS A 21 -18.42 6.89 19.61
CA CYS A 21 -18.96 8.23 19.74
C CYS A 21 -19.29 8.52 21.21
N ILE A 22 -18.61 9.48 21.80
CA ILE A 22 -19.11 10.23 22.94
C ILE A 22 -19.62 11.57 22.39
N PRO A 23 -20.88 11.95 22.59
CA PRO A 23 -21.37 13.23 22.11
C PRO A 23 -20.81 14.35 22.99
N VAL A 24 -19.90 15.14 22.45
CA VAL A 24 -19.52 16.42 23.06
C VAL A 24 -19.96 17.54 22.12
N MET A 25 -20.83 18.39 22.61
CA MET A 25 -21.25 19.61 21.94
C MET A 25 -20.15 20.64 22.00
N ALA A 26 -19.59 21.04 20.86
CA ALA A 26 -18.80 22.27 20.77
C ALA A 26 -18.90 22.86 19.37
N ALA A 27 -19.53 24.04 19.29
CA ALA A 27 -19.23 24.99 18.22
C ALA A 27 -17.74 25.34 18.31
N ASN A 28 -16.97 25.14 17.22
CA ASN A 28 -15.51 25.30 17.18
C ASN A 28 -14.71 24.35 18.11
N GLY A 29 -15.15 23.10 18.27
CA GLY A 29 -14.45 22.10 19.04
C GLY A 29 -13.14 21.65 18.40
N THR A 30 -12.28 21.07 19.22
CA THR A 30 -11.09 20.33 18.76
C THR A 30 -11.32 18.84 18.96
N GLY A 31 -10.59 18.05 18.19
CA GLY A 31 -10.50 16.61 18.40
C GLY A 31 -9.05 16.15 18.31
N THR A 32 -8.82 14.90 18.66
CA THR A 32 -7.49 14.31 18.69
C THR A 32 -7.40 13.18 17.68
N ILE A 33 -6.41 13.24 16.80
CA ILE A 33 -6.02 12.15 15.92
C ILE A 33 -4.86 11.42 16.61
N THR A 34 -4.98 10.12 16.80
CA THR A 34 -3.92 9.28 17.36
C THR A 34 -3.50 8.25 16.31
N MET A 35 -2.22 8.22 15.97
CA MET A 35 -1.60 7.19 15.15
C MET A 35 -0.98 6.13 16.06
N SER A 36 -1.28 4.85 15.83
CA SER A 36 -0.79 3.75 16.66
C SER A 36 -0.48 2.52 15.79
N GLY A 37 0.56 1.75 16.15
CA GLY A 37 0.99 0.58 15.35
C GLY A 37 1.88 0.94 14.16
N SER A 38 2.46 2.15 14.18
CA SER A 38 3.46 2.60 13.21
C SER A 38 4.86 2.56 13.81
N ASP A 39 5.89 2.76 13.02
CA ASP A 39 7.25 2.97 13.44
C ASP A 39 7.71 4.43 13.23
N ALA A 40 8.90 4.77 13.76
CA ALA A 40 9.42 6.13 13.75
C ALA A 40 9.85 6.64 12.36
N SER A 41 9.88 5.78 11.34
CA SER A 41 10.24 6.14 9.96
C SER A 41 9.09 6.72 9.17
N HIS A 42 7.86 6.56 9.64
CA HIS A 42 6.66 7.14 9.05
C HIS A 42 6.35 8.54 9.56
N VAL A 43 5.97 9.42 8.66
CA VAL A 43 5.51 10.79 8.94
C VAL A 43 4.13 11.01 8.38
N TYR A 44 3.19 11.32 9.25
CA TYR A 44 1.79 11.55 8.92
C TYR A 44 1.49 13.03 8.89
N SER A 45 1.42 13.60 7.69
CA SER A 45 1.06 15.01 7.48
C SER A 45 -0.46 15.16 7.39
N ILE A 46 -1.04 16.01 8.25
CA ILE A 46 -2.47 16.18 8.43
C ILE A 46 -2.94 17.43 7.71
N TYR A 47 -3.84 17.29 6.75
CA TYR A 47 -4.35 18.38 5.92
C TYR A 47 -5.85 18.59 6.12
N GLN A 48 -6.26 19.78 6.51
CA GLN A 48 -7.66 20.12 6.69
C GLN A 48 -8.34 20.36 5.35
N ILE A 49 -9.34 19.53 5.02
CA ILE A 49 -10.11 19.62 3.77
C ILE A 49 -11.41 20.35 3.95
N LEU A 50 -12.15 20.00 5.00
CA LEU A 50 -13.41 20.65 5.36
C LEU A 50 -13.41 20.96 6.85
N VAL A 51 -14.03 22.10 7.19
CA VAL A 51 -14.28 22.54 8.57
C VAL A 51 -15.74 22.95 8.70
N GLY A 52 -16.30 22.85 9.88
CA GLY A 52 -17.68 23.26 10.14
C GLY A 52 -18.11 22.99 11.57
N ASP A 53 -19.31 23.44 11.89
CA ASP A 53 -19.93 23.22 13.19
C ASP A 53 -20.46 21.79 13.26
N TYR A 54 -20.13 21.08 14.32
CA TYR A 54 -20.60 19.73 14.54
C TYR A 54 -21.63 19.68 15.65
N ALA A 55 -22.86 19.25 15.32
CA ALA A 55 -23.91 19.02 16.27
C ALA A 55 -24.82 17.85 15.79
N ASP A 56 -25.35 17.07 16.71
CA ASP A 56 -26.31 15.99 16.47
C ASP A 56 -25.84 14.99 15.38
N GLY A 57 -24.55 14.66 15.36
CA GLY A 57 -24.00 13.73 14.38
C GLY A 57 -23.75 14.34 13.00
N LYS A 58 -23.95 15.64 12.80
CA LYS A 58 -23.85 16.31 11.50
C LYS A 58 -22.89 17.48 11.54
N LEU A 59 -22.17 17.65 10.43
CA LEU A 59 -21.39 18.85 10.14
C LEU A 59 -22.32 19.86 9.43
N SER A 60 -22.38 21.09 9.92
CA SER A 60 -23.13 22.21 9.36
C SER A 60 -22.21 23.40 9.12
N ASN A 61 -22.67 24.41 8.38
CA ASN A 61 -21.87 25.58 8.04
C ASN A 61 -20.50 25.20 7.45
N VAL A 62 -20.50 24.23 6.53
CA VAL A 62 -19.28 23.63 6.00
C VAL A 62 -18.53 24.63 5.13
N LYS A 63 -17.25 24.78 5.44
CA LYS A 63 -16.29 25.60 4.70
C LYS A 63 -15.12 24.75 4.22
N TRP A 64 -14.48 25.21 3.19
CA TRP A 64 -13.21 24.66 2.73
C TRP A 64 -12.12 24.88 3.78
N GLY A 65 -11.35 23.83 4.04
CA GLY A 65 -10.26 23.83 5.00
C GLY A 65 -8.99 24.50 4.48
N SER A 66 -8.05 24.74 5.38
CA SER A 66 -6.81 25.47 5.15
C SER A 66 -5.90 24.87 4.09
N ALA A 67 -6.03 23.58 3.80
CA ALA A 67 -5.19 22.89 2.80
C ALA A 67 -5.70 23.02 1.35
N THR A 68 -6.83 23.72 1.15
CA THR A 68 -7.48 23.79 -0.15
C THR A 68 -7.40 25.19 -0.78
N ALA A 69 -7.47 25.27 -2.12
CA ALA A 69 -7.44 26.54 -2.86
C ALA A 69 -8.58 27.52 -2.50
N LYS A 70 -9.66 27.02 -1.88
CA LYS A 70 -10.85 27.78 -1.47
C LYS A 70 -10.94 27.97 0.03
N SER A 71 -9.83 27.92 0.75
CA SER A 71 -9.80 28.00 2.22
C SER A 71 -10.69 29.14 2.75
N GLY A 72 -11.60 28.77 3.66
CA GLY A 72 -12.54 29.70 4.30
C GLY A 72 -13.86 29.95 3.55
N ASP A 73 -13.95 29.60 2.27
CA ASP A 73 -15.17 29.73 1.48
C ASP A 73 -16.22 28.70 1.90
N ASN A 74 -17.50 29.03 1.77
CA ASN A 74 -18.56 28.07 1.98
C ASN A 74 -18.52 26.98 0.90
N VAL A 75 -18.72 25.74 1.31
CA VAL A 75 -18.86 24.62 0.39
C VAL A 75 -20.26 24.62 -0.20
N THR A 76 -20.37 24.66 -1.52
CA THR A 76 -21.65 24.64 -2.23
C THR A 76 -22.25 23.22 -2.26
N ASP A 77 -23.57 23.13 -2.49
CA ASP A 77 -24.27 21.85 -2.62
C ASP A 77 -23.69 20.99 -3.78
N ALA A 78 -23.31 21.64 -4.87
CA ALA A 78 -22.71 20.97 -6.01
C ALA A 78 -21.31 20.40 -5.70
N GLU A 79 -20.54 21.08 -4.86
CA GLU A 79 -19.25 20.59 -4.38
C GLU A 79 -19.44 19.44 -3.39
N LEU A 80 -20.37 19.55 -2.45
CA LEU A 80 -20.71 18.44 -1.55
C LEU A 80 -21.17 17.21 -2.32
N ALA A 81 -21.94 17.38 -3.39
CA ALA A 81 -22.39 16.28 -4.24
C ALA A 81 -21.22 15.51 -4.88
N LYS A 82 -20.09 16.16 -5.19
CA LYS A 82 -18.88 15.47 -5.70
C LYS A 82 -18.27 14.54 -4.66
N PHE A 83 -18.25 14.95 -3.40
CA PHE A 83 -17.79 14.05 -2.33
C PHE A 83 -18.76 12.88 -2.13
N THR A 84 -20.07 13.08 -2.30
CA THR A 84 -21.07 11.98 -2.18
C THR A 84 -20.99 10.98 -3.32
N ALA A 85 -20.51 11.40 -4.50
CA ALA A 85 -20.30 10.53 -5.64
C ALA A 85 -19.05 9.65 -5.53
N LEU A 86 -18.18 9.91 -4.53
CA LEU A 86 -17.00 9.09 -4.29
C LEU A 86 -17.42 7.72 -3.76
N SER A 87 -16.77 6.69 -4.25
CA SER A 87 -17.03 5.29 -3.92
C SER A 87 -16.88 5.03 -2.41
N ASN A 88 -17.54 4.00 -1.91
CA ASN A 88 -17.34 3.50 -0.55
C ASN A 88 -15.98 2.83 -0.33
N ASN A 89 -15.13 2.76 -1.33
CA ASN A 89 -13.76 2.32 -1.20
C ASN A 89 -12.94 3.39 -0.48
N THR A 90 -12.49 3.07 0.70
CA THR A 90 -11.84 4.02 1.63
C THR A 90 -10.56 4.62 1.05
N GLN A 91 -9.71 3.83 0.36
CA GLN A 91 -8.47 4.32 -0.22
C GLN A 91 -8.74 5.22 -1.44
N ASP A 92 -9.54 4.77 -2.40
CA ASP A 92 -9.89 5.57 -3.59
C ASP A 92 -10.57 6.90 -3.19
N THR A 93 -11.39 6.88 -2.13
CA THR A 93 -12.03 8.07 -1.58
C THR A 93 -11.00 9.02 -0.98
N ALA A 94 -10.07 8.52 -0.18
CA ALA A 94 -9.01 9.32 0.43
C ALA A 94 -8.12 9.96 -0.65
N ASP A 95 -7.72 9.20 -1.67
CA ASP A 95 -6.89 9.67 -2.78
C ASP A 95 -7.62 10.70 -3.65
N ALA A 96 -8.93 10.52 -3.87
CA ALA A 96 -9.74 11.48 -4.60
C ALA A 96 -9.89 12.80 -3.83
N VAL A 97 -10.05 12.74 -2.51
CA VAL A 97 -10.13 13.92 -1.64
C VAL A 97 -8.76 14.60 -1.50
N ALA A 98 -7.68 13.82 -1.48
CA ALA A 98 -6.31 14.35 -1.43
C ALA A 98 -5.96 15.26 -2.62
N LYS A 99 -6.66 15.15 -3.75
CA LYS A 99 -6.50 16.03 -4.92
C LYS A 99 -6.98 17.46 -4.71
N TYR A 100 -7.72 17.73 -3.64
CA TYR A 100 -8.10 19.10 -3.26
C TYR A 100 -7.01 19.83 -2.47
N ILE A 101 -5.97 19.13 -2.02
CA ILE A 101 -4.81 19.73 -1.36
C ILE A 101 -3.99 20.45 -2.41
N THR A 102 -3.69 21.73 -2.18
CA THR A 102 -2.84 22.51 -3.08
C THR A 102 -1.37 22.13 -2.93
N ASP A 103 -0.56 22.37 -3.95
CA ASP A 103 0.87 22.01 -3.95
C ASP A 103 1.67 22.77 -2.88
N ASP A 104 1.20 23.96 -2.50
CA ASP A 104 1.78 24.83 -1.49
C ASP A 104 1.12 24.69 -0.11
N ALA A 105 0.20 23.74 0.05
CA ALA A 105 -0.51 23.54 1.31
C ALA A 105 0.44 23.16 2.43
N VAL A 106 0.31 23.89 3.55
CA VAL A 106 1.00 23.52 4.80
C VAL A 106 0.10 22.58 5.59
N ALA A 107 0.69 21.50 6.10
CA ALA A 107 -0.01 20.59 6.98
C ALA A 107 -0.51 21.32 8.23
N THR A 108 -1.74 21.03 8.66
CA THR A 108 -2.32 21.56 9.91
C THR A 108 -1.52 21.08 11.12
N ASP A 109 -1.04 19.83 11.05
CA ASP A 109 -0.15 19.22 12.04
C ASP A 109 0.58 18.02 11.42
N THR A 110 1.56 17.47 12.14
CA THR A 110 2.36 16.32 11.70
C THR A 110 2.61 15.39 12.87
N ILE A 111 2.41 14.08 12.66
CA ILE A 111 2.71 13.03 13.63
C ILE A 111 3.86 12.18 13.09
N ASN A 112 4.92 11.99 13.88
CA ASN A 112 6.04 11.12 13.57
C ASN A 112 5.83 9.75 14.22
N GLY A 113 5.70 8.70 13.42
CA GLY A 113 5.44 7.35 13.90
C GLY A 113 4.16 7.26 14.74
N ASN A 114 4.28 6.72 15.94
CA ASN A 114 3.19 6.70 16.93
C ASN A 114 3.11 8.04 17.65
N GLY A 115 1.89 8.59 17.75
CA GLY A 115 1.71 9.88 18.40
C GLY A 115 0.29 10.43 18.23
N SER A 116 0.07 11.66 18.67
CA SER A 116 -1.23 12.31 18.60
C SER A 116 -1.10 13.78 18.22
N ALA A 117 -2.09 14.27 17.47
CA ALA A 117 -2.26 15.67 17.13
C ALA A 117 -3.65 16.15 17.52
N THR A 118 -3.76 17.39 18.01
CA THR A 118 -5.03 18.02 18.33
C THR A 118 -5.37 19.05 17.26
N VAL A 119 -6.48 18.84 16.58
CA VAL A 119 -6.90 19.66 15.44
C VAL A 119 -8.36 20.14 15.61
N PRO A 120 -8.79 21.23 14.94
CA PRO A 120 -10.19 21.63 14.90
C PRO A 120 -11.12 20.52 14.40
N THR A 121 -12.40 20.56 14.76
CA THR A 121 -13.38 19.62 14.19
C THR A 121 -13.50 19.80 12.67
N GLY A 122 -13.54 18.67 11.93
CA GLY A 122 -13.61 18.73 10.46
C GLY A 122 -13.27 17.42 9.78
N TYR A 123 -12.98 17.52 8.49
CA TYR A 123 -12.49 16.42 7.67
C TYR A 123 -11.04 16.68 7.28
N TYR A 124 -10.23 15.66 7.44
CA TYR A 124 -8.80 15.70 7.21
C TYR A 124 -8.36 14.59 6.27
N VAL A 125 -7.41 14.91 5.40
CA VAL A 125 -6.59 13.93 4.73
C VAL A 125 -5.28 13.81 5.51
N ILE A 126 -4.90 12.59 5.84
CA ILE A 126 -3.59 12.28 6.41
C ILE A 126 -2.79 11.60 5.30
N LYS A 127 -1.67 12.22 4.92
CA LYS A 127 -0.71 11.64 3.98
C LYS A 127 0.42 11.02 4.77
N ASP A 128 0.62 9.74 4.55
CA ASP A 128 1.77 9.01 5.04
C ASP A 128 2.96 9.22 4.11
N SER A 129 4.11 9.44 4.68
CA SER A 129 5.39 9.51 3.96
C SER A 129 6.48 8.83 4.79
N TYR A 130 7.47 8.29 4.10
CA TYR A 130 8.58 7.59 4.71
C TYR A 130 9.87 8.42 4.62
N ILE A 131 10.60 8.57 5.73
CA ILE A 131 11.74 9.49 5.80
C ILE A 131 13.10 8.80 5.70
N ASN A 132 13.19 7.49 5.82
CA ASN A 132 14.47 6.78 5.83
C ASN A 132 14.61 5.90 4.59
N ASN A 133 15.73 6.09 3.88
CA ASN A 133 16.20 5.27 2.78
C ASN A 133 15.23 5.07 1.60
N PRO A 134 15.43 5.80 0.48
CA PRO A 134 14.60 5.66 -0.73
C PRO A 134 14.64 4.27 -1.37
N ASP A 135 15.62 3.43 -0.99
CA ASP A 135 15.79 2.07 -1.51
C ASP A 135 15.00 1.02 -0.72
N GLU A 136 14.41 1.38 0.42
CA GLU A 136 13.53 0.48 1.17
C GLU A 136 12.08 0.66 0.72
N ALA A 137 11.49 -0.40 0.16
CA ALA A 137 10.09 -0.42 -0.21
C ALA A 137 9.21 -0.32 1.04
N GLN A 138 8.55 0.82 1.22
CA GLN A 138 7.63 1.05 2.33
C GLN A 138 6.20 1.24 1.80
N SER A 139 5.25 0.74 2.57
CA SER A 139 3.84 0.94 2.30
C SER A 139 3.41 2.28 2.86
N VAL A 140 3.10 3.23 1.98
CA VAL A 140 2.51 4.52 2.38
C VAL A 140 1.03 4.56 2.00
N SER A 141 0.22 5.17 2.84
CA SER A 141 -1.23 5.23 2.66
C SER A 141 -1.76 6.65 2.86
N THR A 142 -2.90 6.92 2.22
CA THR A 142 -3.66 8.15 2.43
C THR A 142 -4.91 7.81 3.23
N TYR A 143 -5.17 8.56 4.29
CA TYR A 143 -6.34 8.36 5.15
C TYR A 143 -7.26 9.57 5.05
N LEU A 144 -8.56 9.33 4.99
CA LEU A 144 -9.59 10.36 5.13
C LEU A 144 -10.27 10.15 6.48
N VAL A 145 -10.19 11.13 7.37
CA VAL A 145 -10.73 11.04 8.72
C VAL A 145 -11.68 12.18 9.03
N LYS A 146 -12.76 11.86 9.75
CA LYS A 146 -13.66 12.84 10.36
C LYS A 146 -13.27 13.03 11.80
N VAL A 147 -12.87 14.22 12.18
CA VAL A 147 -12.45 14.57 13.54
C VAL A 147 -13.57 15.35 14.23
N VAL A 148 -14.24 14.70 15.15
CA VAL A 148 -15.33 15.27 15.97
C VAL A 148 -15.16 14.91 17.46
N GLY A 149 -13.98 14.45 17.81
CA GLY A 149 -13.55 13.97 19.11
C GLY A 149 -12.26 13.20 18.93
N LYS A 150 -12.08 12.10 19.66
CA LYS A 150 -10.93 11.22 19.51
C LYS A 150 -11.11 10.32 18.28
N VAL A 151 -10.08 10.24 17.45
CA VAL A 151 -9.98 9.34 16.29
C VAL A 151 -8.67 8.57 16.43
N ASP A 152 -8.79 7.24 16.52
CA ASP A 152 -7.61 6.36 16.52
C ASP A 152 -7.44 5.78 15.11
N VAL A 153 -6.25 5.95 14.54
CA VAL A 153 -5.85 5.44 13.22
C VAL A 153 -4.72 4.44 13.42
N THR A 154 -4.94 3.22 12.98
CA THR A 154 -3.89 2.19 12.94
C THR A 154 -3.46 2.00 11.49
N PRO A 155 -2.28 2.52 11.10
CA PRO A 155 -1.76 2.31 9.77
C PRO A 155 -1.50 0.82 9.52
N LYS A 156 -1.83 0.37 8.33
CA LYS A 156 -1.43 -0.96 7.87
C LYS A 156 -0.09 -0.83 7.16
N VAL A 157 0.98 -0.89 7.92
CA VAL A 157 2.36 -0.78 7.45
C VAL A 157 2.93 -2.16 7.14
N GLY A 158 2.21 -2.96 6.40
CA GLY A 158 2.71 -4.25 5.93
C GLY A 158 3.82 -4.04 4.90
N VAL A 159 5.05 -4.43 5.23
CA VAL A 159 6.18 -4.42 4.30
C VAL A 159 6.27 -5.79 3.64
N PRO A 160 6.29 -5.87 2.30
CA PRO A 160 6.60 -7.11 1.63
C PRO A 160 8.04 -7.52 1.96
N THR A 161 8.26 -8.80 2.16
CA THR A 161 9.60 -9.33 2.36
C THR A 161 10.00 -10.20 1.16
N SER A 162 11.29 -10.32 0.93
CA SER A 162 11.82 -11.24 -0.07
C SER A 162 12.99 -12.02 0.50
N ASP A 163 13.13 -13.27 0.06
CA ASP A 163 14.31 -14.09 0.31
C ASP A 163 14.73 -14.84 -0.96
N LYS A 164 16.01 -15.17 -1.04
CA LYS A 164 16.60 -16.00 -2.10
C LYS A 164 17.22 -17.22 -1.46
N LYS A 165 16.90 -18.41 -1.95
CA LYS A 165 17.45 -19.68 -1.52
C LYS A 165 17.90 -20.50 -2.70
N VAL A 166 18.90 -21.36 -2.49
CA VAL A 166 19.35 -22.36 -3.43
C VAL A 166 18.87 -23.73 -2.97
N ASP A 167 18.47 -24.58 -3.90
CA ASP A 167 18.14 -25.96 -3.58
C ASP A 167 19.45 -26.73 -3.34
N ASP A 168 19.66 -27.23 -2.11
CA ASP A 168 20.85 -28.02 -1.78
C ASP A 168 20.61 -29.48 -2.16
N LYS A 169 20.85 -29.75 -3.43
CA LYS A 169 20.82 -31.09 -4.01
C LYS A 169 22.20 -31.70 -3.92
N ASN A 170 22.56 -32.23 -2.77
CA ASN A 170 23.84 -32.93 -2.59
C ASN A 170 23.80 -34.28 -3.32
N ASP A 171 24.84 -34.59 -4.11
CA ASP A 171 25.04 -35.84 -4.86
C ASP A 171 24.84 -37.11 -4.00
N SER A 172 24.99 -36.96 -2.69
CA SER A 172 24.89 -38.07 -1.74
C SER A 172 23.48 -38.35 -1.20
N ASN A 173 22.54 -37.41 -1.28
CA ASN A 173 21.28 -37.51 -0.50
C ASN A 173 20.01 -37.01 -1.18
N SER A 174 20.01 -36.56 -2.42
CA SER A 174 18.80 -35.99 -2.95
C SER A 174 18.12 -36.84 -3.99
N THR A 175 16.83 -36.96 -3.85
CA THR A 175 15.95 -37.64 -4.78
C THR A 175 14.99 -36.72 -5.52
N GLU A 176 14.81 -35.48 -5.06
CA GLU A 176 13.79 -34.57 -5.62
C GLU A 176 14.29 -33.13 -5.69
N ASP A 177 14.00 -32.43 -6.80
CA ASP A 177 14.28 -31.01 -6.98
C ASP A 177 13.30 -30.18 -6.15
N GLY A 178 13.80 -29.09 -5.55
CA GLY A 178 12.94 -28.09 -4.93
C GLY A 178 12.46 -28.38 -3.52
N VAL A 179 13.15 -29.23 -2.77
CA VAL A 179 12.74 -29.63 -1.40
C VAL A 179 13.68 -29.17 -0.30
N ASN A 180 14.95 -28.83 -0.61
CA ASN A 180 15.95 -28.52 0.40
C ASN A 180 16.54 -27.10 0.22
N TRP A 181 15.70 -26.09 0.40
CA TRP A 181 16.04 -24.68 0.22
C TRP A 181 16.93 -24.14 1.33
N LYS A 182 18.17 -23.75 0.98
CA LYS A 182 19.20 -23.24 1.90
C LYS A 182 19.84 -21.93 1.42
N ASP A 183 20.71 -21.36 2.25
CA ASP A 183 21.50 -20.17 1.89
C ASP A 183 22.74 -20.52 1.04
N SER A 184 23.16 -21.76 1.07
CA SER A 184 24.32 -22.28 0.31
C SER A 184 24.11 -23.74 -0.07
N ALA A 185 24.71 -24.14 -1.18
CA ALA A 185 24.71 -25.52 -1.68
C ALA A 185 25.97 -25.82 -2.46
N ASP A 186 26.31 -27.11 -2.56
CA ASP A 186 27.42 -27.59 -3.36
C ASP A 186 26.92 -28.07 -4.74
N TYR A 187 27.56 -27.57 -5.80
CA TYR A 187 27.28 -27.97 -7.18
C TYR A 187 28.55 -28.05 -7.98
N ASP A 188 28.60 -29.00 -8.90
CA ASP A 188 29.73 -29.15 -9.84
C ASP A 188 29.62 -28.09 -10.96
N ILE A 189 30.79 -27.89 -11.61
CA ILE A 189 30.90 -27.03 -12.79
C ILE A 189 30.02 -27.58 -13.91
N GLY A 190 29.16 -26.74 -14.46
CA GLY A 190 28.24 -27.10 -15.55
C GLY A 190 26.87 -27.56 -15.10
N ASP A 191 26.64 -27.73 -13.80
CA ASP A 191 25.34 -28.11 -13.26
C ASP A 191 24.30 -26.99 -13.36
N ALA A 192 23.04 -27.38 -13.50
CA ALA A 192 21.93 -26.48 -13.37
C ALA A 192 21.56 -26.29 -11.88
N VAL A 193 21.72 -25.09 -11.38
CA VAL A 193 21.50 -24.73 -9.97
C VAL A 193 20.13 -24.08 -9.81
N PRO A 194 19.19 -24.74 -9.13
CA PRO A 194 17.86 -24.14 -8.87
C PRO A 194 17.93 -23.08 -7.78
N PHE A 195 17.37 -21.91 -8.03
CA PHE A 195 17.17 -20.84 -7.06
C PHE A 195 15.69 -20.55 -6.89
N ARG A 196 15.31 -20.24 -5.67
CA ARG A 196 13.98 -19.74 -5.34
C ARG A 196 14.07 -18.30 -4.89
N LEU A 197 13.35 -17.42 -5.57
CA LEU A 197 13.04 -16.09 -5.10
C LEU A 197 11.65 -16.15 -4.48
N HIS A 198 11.55 -15.83 -3.21
CA HIS A 198 10.28 -15.85 -2.49
C HIS A 198 9.92 -14.43 -2.07
N GLY A 199 8.68 -14.03 -2.32
CA GLY A 199 8.13 -12.74 -1.94
C GLY A 199 6.86 -12.90 -1.10
N THR A 200 6.69 -12.04 -0.11
CA THR A 200 5.44 -11.93 0.62
C THR A 200 4.69 -10.66 0.21
N LEU A 201 3.37 -10.68 0.38
CA LEU A 201 2.53 -9.52 0.16
C LEU A 201 2.25 -8.82 1.49
N PRO A 202 2.11 -7.49 1.50
CA PRO A 202 1.77 -6.76 2.71
C PRO A 202 0.34 -7.10 3.17
N GLU A 203 0.06 -6.97 4.46
CA GLU A 203 -1.27 -7.27 5.03
C GLU A 203 -2.39 -6.45 4.39
N ASN A 204 -2.07 -5.22 3.96
CA ASN A 204 -3.00 -4.31 3.29
C ASN A 204 -3.03 -4.46 1.77
N PHE A 205 -2.51 -5.55 1.21
CA PHE A 205 -2.46 -5.81 -0.24
C PHE A 205 -3.83 -5.61 -0.92
N ASP A 206 -4.91 -6.00 -0.27
CA ASP A 206 -6.26 -5.86 -0.82
C ASP A 206 -6.71 -4.41 -0.99
N SER A 207 -6.11 -3.47 -0.26
CA SER A 207 -6.41 -2.04 -0.36
C SER A 207 -5.82 -1.35 -1.59
N TYR A 208 -4.81 -1.95 -2.23
CA TYR A 208 -4.20 -1.42 -3.44
C TYR A 208 -5.06 -1.71 -4.66
N LYS A 209 -5.15 -0.76 -5.58
CA LYS A 209 -5.83 -0.93 -6.86
C LYS A 209 -5.00 -1.74 -7.85
N THR A 210 -3.72 -1.49 -7.88
CA THR A 210 -2.68 -2.20 -8.63
C THR A 210 -1.49 -2.44 -7.73
N TYR A 211 -0.74 -3.50 -7.96
CA TYR A 211 0.45 -3.79 -7.18
C TYR A 211 1.59 -4.27 -8.08
N LYS A 212 2.49 -3.36 -8.40
CA LYS A 212 3.70 -3.69 -9.16
C LYS A 212 4.71 -4.37 -8.24
N TYR A 213 5.34 -5.44 -8.74
CA TYR A 213 6.40 -6.15 -8.02
C TYR A 213 7.51 -6.55 -8.99
N ILE A 214 8.76 -6.39 -8.57
CA ILE A 214 9.91 -6.77 -9.38
C ILE A 214 10.91 -7.48 -8.48
N PHE A 215 11.33 -8.67 -8.89
CA PHE A 215 12.55 -9.26 -8.35
C PHE A 215 13.72 -8.81 -9.21
N HIS A 216 14.70 -8.17 -8.59
CA HIS A 216 15.99 -7.85 -9.18
C HIS A 216 17.01 -8.87 -8.68
N ASP A 217 17.64 -9.60 -9.57
CA ASP A 217 18.65 -10.59 -9.23
C ASP A 217 19.99 -10.26 -9.86
N GLN A 218 21.03 -10.24 -9.04
CA GLN A 218 22.41 -10.10 -9.49
C GLN A 218 23.13 -11.43 -9.27
N GLU A 219 23.52 -12.05 -10.35
CA GLU A 219 24.32 -13.26 -10.32
C GLU A 219 25.78 -12.94 -9.96
N SER A 220 26.38 -13.84 -9.20
CA SER A 220 27.82 -13.81 -8.97
C SER A 220 28.58 -14.33 -10.20
N GLU A 221 29.86 -13.97 -10.29
CA GLU A 221 30.76 -14.59 -11.30
C GLU A 221 30.72 -16.12 -11.20
N GLY A 222 30.61 -16.77 -12.33
CA GLY A 222 30.50 -18.23 -12.41
C GLY A 222 29.09 -18.78 -12.48
N LEU A 223 28.09 -17.93 -12.46
CA LEU A 223 26.68 -18.29 -12.74
C LEU A 223 26.22 -17.66 -14.05
N THR A 224 25.33 -18.34 -14.74
CA THR A 224 24.64 -17.81 -15.92
C THR A 224 23.16 -18.13 -15.82
N PHE A 225 22.33 -17.14 -15.97
CA PHE A 225 20.89 -17.31 -15.96
C PHE A 225 20.40 -18.08 -17.19
N ASN A 226 19.72 -19.20 -16.95
CA ASN A 226 19.22 -20.06 -18.02
C ASN A 226 17.92 -19.55 -18.66
N ASN A 227 17.33 -18.48 -18.11
CA ASN A 227 16.00 -17.99 -18.48
C ASN A 227 14.90 -19.06 -18.31
N ASP A 228 15.11 -20.02 -17.43
CA ASP A 228 14.16 -21.05 -17.03
C ASP A 228 13.47 -20.59 -15.73
N VAL A 229 12.29 -19.98 -15.88
CA VAL A 229 11.54 -19.36 -14.78
C VAL A 229 10.16 -19.97 -14.68
N THR A 230 9.84 -20.46 -13.49
CA THR A 230 8.50 -20.88 -13.10
C THR A 230 8.02 -19.98 -11.96
N VAL A 231 6.86 -19.38 -12.12
CA VAL A 231 6.21 -18.59 -11.07
C VAL A 231 5.10 -19.41 -10.43
N LYS A 232 5.07 -19.42 -9.10
CA LYS A 232 3.98 -20.06 -8.35
C LYS A 232 3.39 -19.10 -7.32
N VAL A 233 2.09 -19.20 -7.11
CA VAL A 233 1.38 -18.55 -6.01
C VAL A 233 0.78 -19.64 -5.14
N GLY A 234 1.34 -19.84 -3.96
CA GLY A 234 1.13 -21.09 -3.23
C GLY A 234 1.61 -22.28 -4.08
N ASP A 235 0.74 -23.26 -4.28
CA ASP A 235 1.02 -24.46 -5.09
C ASP A 235 0.61 -24.31 -6.57
N VAL A 236 0.05 -23.14 -6.95
CA VAL A 236 -0.48 -22.91 -8.30
C VAL A 236 0.56 -22.26 -9.18
N GLU A 237 0.87 -22.89 -10.31
CA GLU A 237 1.74 -22.32 -11.32
C GLU A 237 1.02 -21.24 -12.12
N VAL A 238 1.69 -20.09 -12.26
CA VAL A 238 1.19 -18.92 -13.00
C VAL A 238 1.73 -18.98 -14.43
N PRO A 239 0.88 -19.05 -15.46
CA PRO A 239 1.34 -19.03 -16.83
C PRO A 239 2.04 -17.70 -17.14
N LYS A 240 3.13 -17.74 -17.92
CA LYS A 240 3.92 -16.56 -18.26
C LYS A 240 3.10 -15.52 -19.04
N ASP A 241 2.27 -15.97 -19.96
CA ASP A 241 1.57 -15.13 -20.92
C ASP A 241 0.68 -14.08 -20.25
N GLY A 242 1.09 -12.81 -20.34
CA GLY A 242 0.37 -11.66 -19.80
C GLY A 242 0.45 -11.46 -18.29
N ASN A 243 1.09 -12.36 -17.55
CA ASN A 243 1.19 -12.27 -16.08
C ASN A 243 2.52 -11.67 -15.61
N TYR A 244 3.64 -12.06 -16.23
CA TYR A 244 4.95 -11.56 -15.85
C TYR A 244 5.92 -11.51 -17.03
N GLN A 245 6.99 -10.74 -16.86
CA GLN A 245 8.05 -10.58 -17.84
C GLN A 245 9.37 -11.03 -17.20
N VAL A 246 10.24 -11.67 -18.00
CA VAL A 246 11.61 -11.95 -17.64
C VAL A 246 12.50 -11.06 -18.51
N ILE A 247 13.28 -10.19 -17.88
CA ILE A 247 14.11 -9.18 -18.54
C ILE A 247 15.56 -9.49 -18.24
N THR A 248 16.36 -9.76 -19.29
CA THR A 248 17.75 -10.22 -19.17
C THR A 248 18.79 -9.23 -19.68
N SER A 249 18.40 -8.09 -20.25
CA SER A 249 19.33 -7.27 -21.03
C SER A 249 19.32 -5.77 -20.76
N SER A 250 18.63 -5.27 -19.75
CA SER A 250 18.56 -3.82 -19.51
C SER A 250 18.17 -3.44 -18.10
N ALA A 251 18.70 -4.13 -17.12
CA ALA A 251 18.51 -3.69 -15.74
C ALA A 251 19.23 -2.36 -15.53
N ALA A 252 18.49 -1.29 -15.34
CA ALA A 252 19.02 0.06 -15.15
C ALA A 252 19.88 0.18 -13.87
N ASP A 253 19.71 -0.76 -12.94
CA ASP A 253 20.40 -0.87 -11.66
C ASP A 253 21.57 -1.84 -11.64
N GLY A 254 21.92 -2.47 -12.79
CA GLY A 254 23.04 -3.40 -12.92
C GLY A 254 22.73 -4.83 -12.49
N CYS A 255 21.45 -5.18 -12.22
CA CYS A 255 21.07 -6.56 -11.98
C CYS A 255 21.25 -7.42 -13.25
N THR A 256 21.43 -8.73 -13.07
CA THR A 256 21.62 -9.67 -14.19
C THR A 256 20.32 -9.97 -14.90
N PHE A 257 19.25 -10.12 -14.14
CA PHE A 257 17.89 -10.29 -14.67
C PHE A 257 16.84 -9.75 -13.72
N GLU A 258 15.67 -9.49 -14.28
CA GLU A 258 14.48 -9.10 -13.54
C GLU A 258 13.32 -10.05 -13.83
N ILE A 259 12.50 -10.31 -12.80
CA ILE A 259 11.20 -10.93 -12.97
C ILE A 259 10.17 -9.91 -12.55
N LYS A 260 9.47 -9.36 -13.54
CA LYS A 260 8.62 -8.19 -13.39
C LYS A 260 7.14 -8.55 -13.49
N PHE A 261 6.39 -8.13 -12.51
CA PHE A 261 4.93 -8.15 -12.48
C PHE A 261 4.43 -6.71 -12.58
N ASP A 262 3.73 -6.37 -13.64
CA ASP A 262 3.14 -5.04 -13.79
C ASP A 262 1.99 -4.82 -12.82
N ASP A 263 1.24 -5.88 -12.50
CA ASP A 263 0.18 -5.85 -11.49
C ASP A 263 -0.08 -7.25 -10.91
N LEU A 264 0.34 -7.50 -9.68
CA LEU A 264 0.08 -8.76 -8.97
C LEU A 264 -1.42 -9.01 -8.73
N LYS A 265 -2.25 -7.96 -8.71
CA LYS A 265 -3.71 -8.11 -8.53
C LYS A 265 -4.41 -8.58 -9.79
N ALA A 266 -3.75 -8.46 -10.94
CA ALA A 266 -4.26 -8.94 -12.22
C ALA A 266 -3.86 -10.38 -12.55
N LEU A 267 -3.04 -11.03 -11.71
CA LEU A 267 -2.60 -12.41 -11.93
C LEU A 267 -3.79 -13.38 -11.99
N LYS A 268 -3.72 -14.29 -12.95
CA LYS A 268 -4.75 -15.31 -13.17
C LYS A 268 -4.16 -16.69 -13.25
N ASN A 269 -4.89 -17.63 -12.70
CA ASN A 269 -4.67 -19.05 -12.92
C ASN A 269 -4.87 -19.43 -14.40
N ALA A 270 -4.48 -20.64 -14.76
CA ALA A 270 -4.72 -21.17 -16.11
C ALA A 270 -6.21 -21.21 -16.51
N ASP A 271 -7.11 -21.30 -15.55
CA ASP A 271 -8.58 -21.26 -15.74
C ASP A 271 -9.15 -19.82 -15.77
N GLY A 272 -8.30 -18.80 -15.61
CA GLY A 272 -8.67 -17.38 -15.61
C GLY A 272 -9.18 -16.83 -14.28
N THR A 273 -9.18 -17.63 -13.20
CA THR A 273 -9.54 -17.15 -11.85
C THR A 273 -8.42 -16.29 -11.25
N PRO A 274 -8.76 -15.23 -10.48
CA PRO A 274 -7.77 -14.38 -9.84
C PRO A 274 -6.94 -15.15 -8.80
N ILE A 275 -5.66 -14.79 -8.67
CA ILE A 275 -4.73 -15.35 -7.70
C ILE A 275 -4.55 -14.34 -6.56
N THR A 276 -4.78 -14.75 -5.34
CA THR A 276 -4.91 -13.83 -4.19
C THR A 276 -4.04 -14.18 -2.99
N ARG A 277 -2.80 -14.64 -3.12
CA ARG A 277 -1.90 -14.76 -1.92
C ARG A 277 -0.45 -15.08 -2.27
N ALA A 278 0.43 -15.09 -1.23
CA ALA A 278 1.88 -15.26 -1.26
C ALA A 278 2.43 -15.97 -2.51
N PHE A 279 3.43 -15.42 -3.16
CA PHE A 279 3.95 -15.97 -4.40
C PHE A 279 5.43 -16.34 -4.30
N GLN A 280 5.84 -17.33 -5.07
CA GLN A 280 7.22 -17.78 -5.23
C GLN A 280 7.60 -17.66 -6.70
N VAL A 281 8.84 -17.29 -6.95
CA VAL A 281 9.46 -17.42 -8.26
C VAL A 281 10.54 -18.47 -8.17
N LEU A 282 10.42 -19.51 -8.96
CA LEU A 282 11.46 -20.52 -9.11
C LEU A 282 12.22 -20.22 -10.41
N CYS A 283 13.50 -19.96 -10.31
CA CYS A 283 14.37 -19.80 -11.46
C CYS A 283 15.52 -20.79 -11.40
N LYS A 284 15.98 -21.23 -12.56
CA LYS A 284 17.15 -22.08 -12.68
C LYS A 284 18.29 -21.31 -13.32
N GLN A 285 19.44 -21.39 -12.71
CA GLN A 285 20.67 -20.79 -13.19
C GLN A 285 21.65 -21.93 -13.52
N LYS A 286 22.50 -21.70 -14.46
CA LYS A 286 23.55 -22.65 -14.80
C LYS A 286 24.87 -22.12 -14.26
N LYS A 287 25.60 -22.96 -13.53
CA LYS A 287 26.95 -22.67 -13.11
C LYS A 287 27.88 -22.75 -14.32
N LEU A 288 28.61 -21.68 -14.64
CA LEU A 288 29.67 -21.67 -15.61
C LEU A 288 31.02 -21.80 -14.91
N ILE A 289 32.00 -22.24 -15.69
CA ILE A 289 33.41 -22.39 -15.31
C ILE A 289 34.04 -21.03 -15.10
#